data_fdacf9fc7310011a715e4d8023108f30
#
_entry.id   fdacf9fc7310011a715e4d8023108f30
#
_cell.length_a   1.000
_cell.length_b   1.000
_cell.length_c   1.000
_cell.angle_alpha   90.00
_cell.angle_beta   90.00
_cell.angle_gamma   90.00
#
_symmetry.space_group_name_H-M   'P 1'
#
loop_
_entity.id
_entity.type
_entity.pdbx_description
1 polymer ?
#
loop_
_entity_poly.entity_id
_entity_poly.type
_entity_poly.pdbx_seq_one_letter_code
_entity_poly.pdbx_strand_id
1 'polypeptide(L)'
;MNDFIVYMHINKKNGKRYIGITSQVPELRWANGKGYYRNKHFSDAINRYGWDGFEHIIVKSHLDKESACTIEQELIAKYETTNKKFGYNLTTGGEFFKHSETSKALMSRNRQGKGRARKTRETIERMKAHHSGGADKVAVMCVETGVAYECINDASRATGINKKQISGCCRCVPHYNTAGGYHWRYA
;
A
#
# COMPACT_ATOMS: atom_id res chain seq x y z
N MET A 1 -18.49 18.46 7.50
CA MET A 1 -17.22 19.07 8.01
C MET A 1 -16.28 17.90 8.32
N ASN A 2 -15.02 17.99 7.87
CA ASN A 2 -14.04 16.96 8.29
C ASN A 2 -13.61 17.30 9.71
N ASP A 3 -13.87 16.38 10.63
CA ASP A 3 -13.53 16.49 12.04
C ASP A 3 -12.12 15.94 12.26
N PHE A 4 -11.18 16.83 12.61
CA PHE A 4 -9.79 16.44 12.82
C PHE A 4 -9.49 16.18 14.28
N ILE A 5 -8.62 15.22 14.52
CA ILE A 5 -8.03 14.96 15.84
C ILE A 5 -6.52 15.16 15.80
N VAL A 6 -5.97 15.65 16.90
CA VAL A 6 -4.53 15.66 17.17
C VAL A 6 -4.23 14.54 18.17
N TYR A 7 -3.25 13.72 17.87
CA TYR A 7 -2.90 12.59 18.73
C TYR A 7 -1.38 12.50 18.96
N MET A 8 -1.00 11.80 19.99
CA MET A 8 0.38 11.56 20.38
C MET A 8 0.61 10.10 20.74
N HIS A 9 1.72 9.54 20.27
CA HIS A 9 2.22 8.25 20.71
C HIS A 9 3.48 8.45 21.52
N ILE A 10 3.53 7.88 22.72
CA ILE A 10 4.67 7.99 23.62
C ILE A 10 5.27 6.60 23.82
N ASN A 11 6.53 6.45 23.52
CA ASN A 11 7.26 5.22 23.79
C ASN A 11 7.44 5.06 25.30
N LYS A 12 6.81 4.06 25.88
CA LYS A 12 6.84 3.79 27.34
C LYS A 12 8.24 3.54 27.89
N LYS A 13 9.18 3.08 27.03
CA LYS A 13 10.53 2.70 27.45
C LYS A 13 11.52 3.87 27.45
N ASN A 14 11.39 4.81 26.52
CA ASN A 14 12.38 5.88 26.34
C ASN A 14 11.77 7.29 26.28
N GLY A 15 10.46 7.42 26.44
CA GLY A 15 9.75 8.69 26.48
C GLY A 15 9.67 9.46 25.15
N LYS A 16 10.23 8.92 24.05
CA LYS A 16 10.17 9.58 22.75
C LYS A 16 8.74 9.64 22.21
N ARG A 17 8.43 10.73 21.53
CA ARG A 17 7.07 11.03 21.08
C ARG A 17 6.95 11.09 19.57
N TYR A 18 5.79 10.70 19.08
CA TYR A 18 5.31 10.99 17.74
C TYR A 18 4.00 11.77 17.86
N ILE A 19 3.86 12.85 17.11
CA ILE A 19 2.66 13.69 17.08
C ILE A 19 2.12 13.68 15.65
N GLY A 20 0.80 13.62 15.52
CA GLY A 20 0.17 13.64 14.21
C GLY A 20 -1.29 14.06 14.26
N ILE A 21 -1.85 14.33 13.11
CA ILE A 21 -3.26 14.67 12.93
C ILE A 21 -3.94 13.69 11.96
N THR A 22 -5.23 13.52 12.11
CA THR A 22 -6.04 12.72 11.18
C THR A 22 -7.49 13.17 11.21
N SER A 23 -8.17 13.02 10.08
CA SER A 23 -9.64 13.08 9.97
C SER A 23 -10.27 11.69 9.90
N GLN A 24 -9.48 10.65 10.01
CA GLN A 24 -9.95 9.27 10.04
C GLN A 24 -10.14 8.80 11.49
N VAL A 25 -10.94 7.76 11.66
CA VAL A 25 -11.02 7.05 12.94
C VAL A 25 -9.62 6.58 13.35
N PRO A 26 -9.20 6.82 14.62
CA PRO A 26 -7.85 6.51 15.08
C PRO A 26 -7.37 5.10 14.78
N GLU A 27 -8.23 4.10 15.00
CA GLU A 27 -7.92 2.69 14.79
C GLU A 27 -7.56 2.39 13.33
N LEU A 28 -8.27 3.01 12.39
CA LEU A 28 -8.00 2.88 10.95
C LEU A 28 -6.70 3.61 10.56
N ARG A 29 -6.48 4.82 11.11
CA ARG A 29 -5.27 5.60 10.83
C ARG A 29 -4.02 4.93 11.38
N TRP A 30 -4.10 4.39 12.57
CA TRP A 30 -2.97 3.77 13.25
C TRP A 30 -2.72 2.34 12.80
N ALA A 31 -3.77 1.57 12.50
CA ALA A 31 -3.71 0.19 12.00
C ALA A 31 -2.71 -0.67 12.79
N ASN A 32 -2.72 -0.58 14.13
CA ASN A 32 -1.76 -1.24 15.02
C ASN A 32 -0.29 -0.97 14.63
N GLY A 33 0.01 0.28 14.27
CA GLY A 33 1.34 0.72 13.89
C GLY A 33 1.66 0.60 12.39
N LYS A 34 0.87 -0.14 11.61
CA LYS A 34 1.09 -0.30 10.16
C LYS A 34 0.85 1.00 9.37
N GLY A 35 0.09 1.95 9.93
CA GLY A 35 -0.15 3.26 9.33
C GLY A 35 1.10 4.15 9.20
N TYR A 36 2.25 3.73 9.77
CA TYR A 36 3.48 4.52 9.82
C TYR A 36 4.61 4.00 8.95
N TYR A 37 4.36 3.10 8.02
CA TYR A 37 5.37 2.48 7.17
C TYR A 37 6.25 3.47 6.37
N ARG A 38 5.74 4.67 6.07
CA ARG A 38 6.47 5.73 5.37
C ARG A 38 7.45 6.49 6.27
N ASN A 39 7.23 6.47 7.59
CA ASN A 39 8.16 7.02 8.57
C ASN A 39 9.03 5.90 9.11
N LYS A 40 10.14 5.63 8.42
CA LYS A 40 11.04 4.54 8.76
C LYS A 40 11.53 4.62 10.21
N HIS A 41 11.84 5.81 10.72
CA HIS A 41 12.32 5.99 12.09
C HIS A 41 11.30 5.56 13.13
N PHE A 42 10.03 5.91 12.92
CA PHE A 42 8.95 5.51 13.81
C PHE A 42 8.54 4.05 13.61
N SER A 43 8.50 3.59 12.36
CA SER A 43 8.21 2.18 12.02
C SER A 43 9.26 1.22 12.63
N ASP A 44 10.55 1.56 12.57
CA ASP A 44 11.61 0.77 13.20
C ASP A 44 11.45 0.72 14.73
N ALA A 45 11.01 1.82 15.35
CA ALA A 45 10.71 1.84 16.79
C ALA A 45 9.50 0.97 17.13
N ILE A 46 8.44 1.02 16.33
CA ILE A 46 7.26 0.15 16.51
C ILE A 46 7.65 -1.33 16.36
N ASN A 47 8.46 -1.68 15.37
CA ASN A 47 8.94 -3.05 15.19
C ASN A 47 9.79 -3.53 16.38
N ARG A 48 10.56 -2.63 17.00
CA ARG A 48 11.45 -2.95 18.14
C ARG A 48 10.71 -3.10 19.45
N TYR A 49 9.74 -2.21 19.72
CA TYR A 49 9.09 -2.10 21.03
C TYR A 49 7.68 -2.68 21.06
N GLY A 50 7.13 -3.07 19.89
CA GLY A 50 5.74 -3.43 19.72
C GLY A 50 4.80 -2.21 19.72
N TRP A 51 3.61 -2.35 19.16
CA TRP A 51 2.60 -1.29 19.20
C TRP A 51 2.15 -0.98 20.62
N ASP A 52 1.95 -2.01 21.44
CA ASP A 52 1.56 -1.90 22.87
C ASP A 52 2.67 -1.30 23.76
N GLY A 53 3.89 -1.22 23.23
CA GLY A 53 5.02 -0.51 23.85
C GLY A 53 4.89 1.01 23.82
N PHE A 54 3.84 1.51 23.16
CA PHE A 54 3.51 2.93 23.12
C PHE A 54 2.22 3.22 23.86
N GLU A 55 2.15 4.38 24.48
CA GLU A 55 0.93 4.99 24.95
C GLU A 55 0.31 5.78 23.80
N HIS A 56 -1.01 5.68 23.60
CA HIS A 56 -1.73 6.33 22.52
C HIS A 56 -2.73 7.31 23.09
N ILE A 57 -2.52 8.61 22.86
CA ILE A 57 -3.27 9.70 23.46
C ILE A 57 -3.94 10.52 22.37
N ILE A 58 -5.24 10.72 22.46
CA ILE A 58 -5.95 11.77 21.71
C ILE A 58 -5.78 13.05 22.52
N VAL A 59 -5.03 13.99 21.96
CA VAL A 59 -4.73 15.27 22.65
C VAL A 59 -5.91 16.24 22.51
N LYS A 60 -6.50 16.31 21.32
CA LYS A 60 -7.67 17.15 21.05
C LYS A 60 -8.47 16.59 19.87
N SER A 61 -9.77 16.73 19.92
CA SER A 61 -10.74 16.30 18.89
C SER A 61 -11.65 17.44 18.48
N HIS A 62 -12.49 17.19 17.49
CA HIS A 62 -13.48 18.14 16.98
C HIS A 62 -12.85 19.46 16.49
N LEU A 63 -11.76 19.34 15.74
CA LEU A 63 -11.01 20.47 15.22
C LEU A 63 -11.29 20.65 13.71
N ASP A 64 -11.28 21.88 13.28
CA ASP A 64 -11.07 22.20 11.87
C ASP A 64 -9.61 21.91 11.50
N LYS A 65 -9.32 21.85 10.22
CA LYS A 65 -8.01 21.49 9.69
C LYS A 65 -6.90 22.46 10.11
N GLU A 66 -7.18 23.75 10.10
CA GLU A 66 -6.18 24.78 10.41
C GLU A 66 -5.79 24.75 11.87
N SER A 67 -6.79 24.66 12.76
CA SER A 67 -6.56 24.48 14.20
C SER A 67 -5.78 23.21 14.51
N ALA A 68 -6.11 22.09 13.85
CA ALA A 68 -5.39 20.83 14.04
C ALA A 68 -3.92 20.95 13.61
N CYS A 69 -3.63 21.57 12.46
CA CYS A 69 -2.27 21.83 11.99
C CYS A 69 -1.47 22.72 12.95
N THR A 70 -2.09 23.78 13.44
CA THR A 70 -1.44 24.71 14.39
C THR A 70 -1.06 24.00 15.68
N ILE A 71 -1.99 23.24 16.26
CA ILE A 71 -1.75 22.49 17.50
C ILE A 71 -0.68 21.39 17.28
N GLU A 72 -0.70 20.70 16.14
CA GLU A 72 0.34 19.73 15.78
C GLU A 72 1.72 20.37 15.79
N GLN A 73 1.88 21.53 15.11
CA GLN A 73 3.15 22.26 15.03
C GLN A 73 3.63 22.72 16.40
N GLU A 74 2.75 23.28 17.21
CA GLU A 74 3.06 23.72 18.57
C GLU A 74 3.56 22.56 19.44
N LEU A 75 2.89 21.42 19.37
CA LEU A 75 3.29 20.23 20.13
C LEU A 75 4.62 19.65 19.62
N ILE A 76 4.83 19.59 18.31
CA ILE A 76 6.09 19.13 17.71
C ILE A 76 7.24 20.03 18.17
N ALA A 77 7.04 21.35 18.17
CA ALA A 77 8.04 22.30 18.64
C ALA A 77 8.26 22.16 20.16
N LYS A 78 7.19 22.10 20.95
CA LYS A 78 7.24 21.98 22.40
C LYS A 78 8.02 20.75 22.87
N TYR A 79 7.83 19.62 22.20
CA TYR A 79 8.46 18.35 22.58
C TYR A 79 9.69 18.03 21.72
N GLU A 80 10.10 18.93 20.81
CA GLU A 80 11.25 18.76 19.91
C GLU A 80 11.24 17.41 19.18
N THR A 81 10.06 16.94 18.77
CA THR A 81 9.91 15.57 18.27
C THR A 81 10.55 15.32 16.91
N THR A 82 10.99 16.35 16.19
CA THR A 82 11.83 16.25 14.99
C THR A 82 13.28 15.88 15.30
N ASN A 83 13.72 16.14 16.53
CA ASN A 83 15.02 15.69 16.98
C ASN A 83 14.95 14.19 17.34
N LYS A 84 15.77 13.38 16.67
CA LYS A 84 15.82 11.92 16.87
C LYS A 84 16.08 11.51 18.32
N LYS A 85 16.61 12.40 19.16
CA LYS A 85 16.84 12.17 20.58
C LYS A 85 15.54 12.17 21.38
N PHE A 86 14.54 12.97 20.96
CA PHE A 86 13.31 13.20 21.72
C PHE A 86 12.05 12.70 21.01
N GLY A 87 12.09 12.48 19.70
CA GLY A 87 10.88 12.08 18.98
C GLY A 87 11.10 11.32 17.68
N TYR A 88 10.00 11.09 17.02
CA TYR A 88 9.90 10.29 15.78
C TYR A 88 9.32 11.09 14.60
N ASN A 89 9.02 12.38 14.76
CA ASN A 89 8.56 13.21 13.66
C ASN A 89 9.68 13.48 12.67
N LEU A 90 9.37 13.50 11.37
CA LEU A 90 10.34 13.80 10.31
C LEU A 90 10.29 15.28 9.89
N THR A 91 9.16 15.95 10.14
CA THR A 91 8.89 17.34 9.77
C THR A 91 8.29 18.09 10.94
N THR A 92 8.26 19.41 10.82
CA THR A 92 7.67 20.31 11.83
C THR A 92 6.14 20.29 11.88
N GLY A 93 5.48 19.45 11.08
CA GLY A 93 4.02 19.38 11.00
C GLY A 93 3.39 20.47 10.14
N GLY A 94 2.06 20.50 10.11
CA GLY A 94 1.29 21.50 9.36
C GLY A 94 1.28 21.34 7.85
N GLU A 95 2.13 20.50 7.30
CA GLU A 95 2.20 20.22 5.88
C GLU A 95 1.31 19.01 5.53
N PHE A 96 0.04 19.23 5.33
CA PHE A 96 -0.62 18.46 4.29
C PHE A 96 0.06 18.86 2.99
N PHE A 97 0.76 17.92 2.34
CA PHE A 97 1.42 18.13 1.06
C PHE A 97 0.47 18.78 0.03
N LYS A 98 0.19 20.04 0.20
CA LYS A 98 -0.07 20.91 -0.94
C LYS A 98 1.32 21.13 -1.52
N HIS A 99 1.68 20.31 -2.51
CA HIS A 99 2.83 20.66 -3.33
C HIS A 99 2.71 22.16 -3.62
N SER A 100 3.77 22.93 -3.32
CA SER A 100 3.80 24.35 -3.66
C SER A 100 3.40 24.48 -5.12
N GLU A 101 2.82 25.61 -5.53
CA GLU A 101 2.44 25.82 -6.93
C GLU A 101 3.63 25.61 -7.87
N THR A 102 4.84 25.94 -7.41
CA THR A 102 6.10 25.63 -8.09
C THR A 102 6.34 24.11 -8.20
N SER A 103 6.10 23.34 -7.15
CA SER A 103 6.22 21.87 -7.19
C SER A 103 5.13 21.23 -8.04
N LYS A 104 3.90 21.73 -8.01
CA LYS A 104 2.82 21.31 -8.90
C LYS A 104 3.12 21.62 -10.36
N ALA A 105 3.65 22.80 -10.65
CA ALA A 105 4.07 23.19 -11.98
C ALA A 105 5.22 22.31 -12.48
N LEU A 106 6.20 22.00 -11.63
CA LEU A 106 7.31 21.10 -11.95
C LEU A 106 6.84 19.67 -12.21
N MET A 107 5.92 19.16 -11.39
CA MET A 107 5.31 17.83 -11.58
C MET A 107 4.47 17.78 -12.86
N SER A 108 3.69 18.83 -13.15
CA SER A 108 2.91 18.94 -14.38
C SER A 108 3.83 18.98 -15.60
N ARG A 109 4.88 19.78 -15.56
CA ARG A 109 5.90 19.88 -16.62
C ARG A 109 6.64 18.55 -16.84
N ASN A 110 7.02 17.85 -15.77
CA ASN A 110 7.63 16.52 -15.84
C ASN A 110 6.66 15.44 -16.34
N ARG A 111 5.35 15.61 -16.10
CA ARG A 111 4.31 14.73 -16.64
C ARG A 111 4.05 15.00 -18.11
N GLN A 112 4.10 16.26 -18.56
CA GLN A 112 3.98 16.66 -19.95
C GLN A 112 5.22 16.25 -20.76
N GLY A 113 6.43 16.38 -20.20
CA GLY A 113 7.68 15.96 -20.85
C GLY A 113 7.88 14.44 -20.90
N LYS A 114 7.15 13.67 -20.08
CA LYS A 114 7.09 12.20 -20.09
C LYS A 114 5.76 11.71 -20.65
N GLY A 115 5.21 12.39 -21.64
CA GLY A 115 4.21 11.78 -22.52
C GLY A 115 4.80 10.41 -22.90
N ARG A 116 4.14 9.30 -22.51
CA ARG A 116 4.55 7.96 -22.95
C ARG A 116 4.69 8.07 -24.46
N ALA A 117 5.92 8.12 -24.93
CA ALA A 117 6.18 8.09 -26.37
C ALA A 117 5.31 6.97 -26.91
N ARG A 118 4.42 7.27 -27.85
CA ARG A 118 3.53 6.30 -28.46
C ARG A 118 4.44 5.19 -28.92
N LYS A 119 4.36 4.03 -28.30
CA LYS A 119 5.24 2.90 -28.61
C LYS A 119 5.15 2.68 -30.10
N THR A 120 6.27 2.70 -30.80
CA THR A 120 6.30 2.43 -32.25
C THR A 120 5.75 1.03 -32.47
N ARG A 121 5.19 0.79 -33.66
CA ARG A 121 4.64 -0.51 -34.05
C ARG A 121 5.67 -1.63 -33.82
N GLU A 122 6.91 -1.36 -34.13
CA GLU A 122 8.06 -2.24 -33.91
C GLU A 122 8.32 -2.54 -32.41
N THR A 123 8.21 -1.52 -31.58
CA THR A 123 8.33 -1.70 -30.10
C THR A 123 7.18 -2.55 -29.56
N ILE A 124 5.96 -2.38 -30.10
CA ILE A 124 4.79 -3.17 -29.71
C ILE A 124 4.95 -4.61 -30.16
N GLU A 125 5.44 -4.86 -31.38
CA GLU A 125 5.70 -6.20 -31.90
C GLU A 125 6.83 -6.89 -31.11
N ARG A 126 7.92 -6.18 -30.82
CA ARG A 126 9.00 -6.69 -29.97
C ARG A 126 8.51 -7.03 -28.55
N MET A 127 7.65 -6.20 -27.97
CA MET A 127 7.03 -6.49 -26.69
C MET A 127 6.07 -7.68 -26.76
N LYS A 128 5.33 -7.85 -27.85
CA LYS A 128 4.49 -9.03 -28.08
C LYS A 128 5.34 -10.30 -28.25
N ALA A 129 6.44 -10.21 -28.96
CA ALA A 129 7.39 -11.32 -29.14
C ALA A 129 8.10 -11.71 -27.82
N HIS A 130 8.38 -10.72 -26.94
CA HIS A 130 8.94 -10.96 -25.59
C HIS A 130 7.90 -11.19 -24.50
N HIS A 131 6.60 -10.97 -24.78
CA HIS A 131 5.49 -11.29 -23.87
C HIS A 131 5.01 -12.74 -24.01
N SER A 132 5.68 -13.54 -24.81
CA SER A 132 5.51 -14.98 -24.79
C SER A 132 6.32 -15.58 -23.65
N GLY A 133 5.73 -15.60 -22.43
CA GLY A 133 6.24 -16.44 -21.36
C GLY A 133 7.09 -15.74 -20.33
N GLY A 134 6.46 -15.05 -19.40
CA GLY A 134 6.90 -15.13 -18.03
C GLY A 134 6.32 -16.40 -17.42
N ALA A 135 7.17 -17.25 -16.87
CA ALA A 135 6.96 -18.59 -16.36
C ALA A 135 6.63 -19.63 -17.43
N ASP A 136 7.37 -20.73 -17.43
CA ASP A 136 7.20 -21.87 -18.30
C ASP A 136 5.72 -22.18 -18.50
N LYS A 137 5.32 -22.40 -19.76
CA LYS A 137 3.97 -22.80 -20.09
C LYS A 137 3.71 -24.15 -19.44
N VAL A 138 3.16 -24.12 -18.24
CA VAL A 138 2.84 -25.35 -17.53
C VAL A 138 1.51 -25.87 -18.06
N ALA A 139 1.56 -27.05 -18.65
CA ALA A 139 0.38 -27.72 -19.16
C ALA A 139 -0.58 -28.05 -18.00
N VAL A 140 -1.88 -27.96 -18.29
CA VAL A 140 -2.95 -28.26 -17.33
C VAL A 140 -3.96 -29.22 -17.96
N MET A 141 -4.55 -30.05 -17.13
CA MET A 141 -5.53 -31.04 -17.56
C MET A 141 -6.82 -30.92 -16.71
N CYS A 142 -7.95 -30.99 -17.39
CA CYS A 142 -9.24 -31.19 -16.77
C CYS A 142 -9.39 -32.68 -16.42
N VAL A 143 -9.59 -32.98 -15.15
CA VAL A 143 -9.61 -34.37 -14.66
C VAL A 143 -10.78 -35.15 -15.22
N GLU A 144 -11.97 -34.56 -15.25
CA GLU A 144 -13.22 -35.21 -15.66
C GLU A 144 -13.30 -35.45 -17.17
N THR A 145 -12.77 -34.53 -17.97
CA THR A 145 -12.80 -34.66 -19.43
C THR A 145 -11.55 -35.31 -20.02
N GLY A 146 -10.47 -35.40 -19.24
CA GLY A 146 -9.18 -35.92 -19.69
C GLY A 146 -8.47 -35.00 -20.71
N VAL A 147 -9.01 -33.83 -20.99
CA VAL A 147 -8.45 -32.91 -21.99
C VAL A 147 -7.29 -32.13 -21.38
N ALA A 148 -6.14 -32.19 -22.04
CA ALA A 148 -4.94 -31.42 -21.68
C ALA A 148 -4.82 -30.16 -22.55
N TYR A 149 -4.34 -29.08 -21.93
CA TYR A 149 -4.09 -27.77 -22.56
C TYR A 149 -2.64 -27.37 -22.32
N GLU A 150 -2.01 -26.71 -23.30
CA GLU A 150 -0.59 -26.30 -23.19
C GLU A 150 -0.35 -25.31 -22.03
N CYS A 151 -1.35 -24.54 -21.65
CA CYS A 151 -1.28 -23.65 -20.50
C CYS A 151 -2.67 -23.27 -19.97
N ILE A 152 -2.68 -22.68 -18.77
CA ILE A 152 -3.91 -22.19 -18.12
C ILE A 152 -4.68 -21.17 -19.00
N ASN A 153 -3.97 -20.35 -19.79
CA ASN A 153 -4.63 -19.37 -20.66
C ASN A 153 -5.40 -20.06 -21.80
N ASP A 154 -4.86 -21.14 -22.34
CA ASP A 154 -5.50 -21.89 -23.42
C ASP A 154 -6.70 -22.66 -22.88
N ALA A 155 -6.57 -23.29 -21.72
CA ALA A 155 -7.71 -23.89 -21.01
C ALA A 155 -8.83 -22.88 -20.74
N SER A 156 -8.49 -21.70 -20.26
CA SER A 156 -9.48 -20.63 -19.98
C SER A 156 -10.18 -20.15 -21.25
N ARG A 157 -9.45 -20.00 -22.38
CA ARG A 157 -10.05 -19.63 -23.66
C ARG A 157 -10.98 -20.70 -24.22
N ALA A 158 -10.55 -21.95 -24.13
CA ALA A 158 -11.33 -23.08 -24.67
C ALA A 158 -12.61 -23.37 -23.88
N THR A 159 -12.55 -23.17 -22.55
CA THR A 159 -13.66 -23.54 -21.65
C THR A 159 -14.49 -22.37 -21.16
N GLY A 160 -14.03 -21.12 -21.35
CA GLY A 160 -14.65 -19.92 -20.77
C GLY A 160 -14.45 -19.78 -19.25
N ILE A 161 -13.76 -20.69 -18.60
CA ILE A 161 -13.54 -20.69 -17.15
C ILE A 161 -12.45 -19.69 -16.79
N ASN A 162 -12.63 -18.96 -15.69
CA ASN A 162 -11.67 -17.95 -15.23
C ASN A 162 -10.30 -18.57 -14.90
N LYS A 163 -9.24 -18.07 -15.51
CA LYS A 163 -7.86 -18.54 -15.31
C LYS A 163 -7.38 -18.56 -13.86
N LYS A 164 -7.86 -17.63 -13.01
CA LYS A 164 -7.51 -17.61 -11.58
C LYS A 164 -8.10 -18.82 -10.85
N GLN A 165 -9.30 -19.24 -11.22
CA GLN A 165 -9.95 -20.42 -10.65
C GLN A 165 -9.24 -21.69 -11.08
N ILE A 166 -8.91 -21.85 -12.38
CA ILE A 166 -8.13 -22.98 -12.89
C ILE A 166 -6.77 -23.06 -12.17
N SER A 167 -6.06 -21.93 -12.09
CA SER A 167 -4.77 -21.87 -11.38
C SER A 167 -4.88 -22.17 -9.89
N GLY A 168 -5.93 -21.74 -9.23
CA GLY A 168 -6.20 -22.00 -7.83
C GLY A 168 -6.46 -23.49 -7.59
N CYS A 169 -7.24 -24.12 -8.45
CA CYS A 169 -7.53 -25.55 -8.41
C CYS A 169 -6.25 -26.38 -8.62
N CYS A 170 -5.44 -26.09 -9.66
CA CYS A 170 -4.17 -26.77 -9.91
C CYS A 170 -3.16 -26.67 -8.75
N ARG A 171 -3.21 -25.56 -7.97
CA ARG A 171 -2.33 -25.35 -6.81
C ARG A 171 -2.92 -25.82 -5.48
N CYS A 172 -4.10 -26.45 -5.52
CA CYS A 172 -4.83 -26.89 -4.32
C CYS A 172 -5.02 -25.77 -3.28
N VAL A 173 -5.29 -24.54 -3.75
CA VAL A 173 -5.53 -23.40 -2.85
C VAL A 173 -6.88 -23.59 -2.14
N PRO A 174 -6.98 -23.44 -0.80
CA PRO A 174 -8.26 -23.49 -0.09
C PRO A 174 -9.29 -22.59 -0.77
N HIS A 175 -10.53 -23.07 -0.90
CA HIS A 175 -11.67 -22.46 -1.60
C HIS A 175 -11.68 -22.59 -3.15
N TYR A 176 -10.64 -23.16 -3.78
CA TYR A 176 -10.61 -23.46 -5.21
C TYR A 176 -10.56 -24.97 -5.46
N ASN A 177 -11.51 -25.72 -4.92
CA ASN A 177 -11.56 -27.17 -5.13
C ASN A 177 -11.90 -27.51 -6.58
N THR A 178 -12.77 -26.71 -7.22
CA THR A 178 -13.17 -26.86 -8.63
C THR A 178 -13.12 -25.53 -9.35
N ALA A 179 -12.99 -25.55 -10.66
CA ALA A 179 -13.13 -24.40 -11.54
C ALA A 179 -14.12 -24.75 -12.68
N GLY A 180 -15.23 -24.00 -12.76
CA GLY A 180 -16.31 -24.30 -13.70
C GLY A 180 -17.00 -25.65 -13.45
N GLY A 181 -16.96 -26.15 -12.20
CA GLY A 181 -17.51 -27.47 -11.83
C GLY A 181 -16.57 -28.64 -12.09
N TYR A 182 -15.35 -28.40 -12.59
CA TYR A 182 -14.35 -29.42 -12.93
C TYR A 182 -13.12 -29.31 -12.02
N HIS A 183 -12.45 -30.45 -11.79
CA HIS A 183 -11.14 -30.50 -11.13
C HIS A 183 -10.03 -30.29 -12.15
N TRP A 184 -9.00 -29.54 -11.76
CA TRP A 184 -7.88 -29.20 -12.62
C TRP A 184 -6.57 -29.54 -11.94
N ARG A 185 -5.63 -30.09 -12.72
CA ARG A 185 -4.28 -30.36 -12.23
C ARG A 185 -3.25 -29.96 -13.28
N TYR A 186 -2.02 -29.79 -12.88
CA TYR A 186 -0.91 -29.71 -13.81
C TYR A 186 -0.73 -31.07 -14.48
N ALA A 187 -0.43 -31.07 -15.80
CA ALA A 187 -0.24 -32.27 -16.60
C ALA A 187 1.18 -32.83 -16.44
#